data_1d9cb16b810b9550876b37384014d867
#
_entry.id   1d9cb16b810b9550876b37384014d867
#
_cell.length_a   1.000
_cell.length_b   1.000
_cell.length_c   1.000
_cell.angle_alpha   90.00
_cell.angle_beta   90.00
_cell.angle_gamma   90.00
#
_symmetry.space_group_name_H-M   'P 1'
#
loop_
_entity.id
_entity.type
_entity.pdbx_description
1 polymer ?
#
loop_
_entity_poly.entity_id
_entity_poly.type
_entity_poly.pdbx_seq_one_letter_code
_entity_poly.pdbx_strand_id
1 'polypeptide(L)'
;MNKIVKTFQVAVFLTLGFIVTGYYLLSALNIILFLFLRDFVTISLSTDSMHGSKNPEKWDIRNLVKIGISVGAIQVVEMLILFFVGIRYLDLGNNIGVMNTFFHGDNFFFGLLTPIIVRENYFFWKSAPGRTLMVSIIGDMVVVSILSLFGFGMVAPVTLIDFVFILSYGLFMNLLVNDVFKVLLKKVGLSR
;
A
#
# COMPACT_ATOMS: atom_id res chain seq x y z
N MET A 1 -2.73 9.50 -10.09
CA MET A 1 -2.24 9.59 -8.70
C MET A 1 -1.85 8.24 -8.10
N ASN A 2 -2.73 7.21 -8.11
CA ASN A 2 -2.46 5.89 -7.52
C ASN A 2 -1.12 5.26 -7.95
N LYS A 3 -0.81 5.21 -9.26
CA LYS A 3 0.47 4.65 -9.76
C LYS A 3 1.69 5.44 -9.26
N ILE A 4 1.59 6.76 -9.16
CA ILE A 4 2.69 7.62 -8.68
C ILE A 4 3.01 7.28 -7.21
N VAL A 5 1.99 7.27 -6.34
CA VAL A 5 2.14 6.90 -4.92
C VAL A 5 2.82 5.53 -4.79
N LYS A 6 2.26 4.52 -5.46
CA LYS A 6 2.75 3.14 -5.39
C LYS A 6 4.18 2.97 -5.91
N THR A 7 4.51 3.57 -7.05
CA THR A 7 5.85 3.46 -7.62
C THR A 7 6.88 4.13 -6.73
N PHE A 8 6.58 5.33 -6.23
CA PHE A 8 7.45 6.04 -5.30
C PHE A 8 7.65 5.24 -4.00
N GLN A 9 6.56 4.80 -3.38
CA GLN A 9 6.57 4.01 -2.14
C GLN A 9 7.43 2.75 -2.28
N VAL A 10 7.18 1.93 -3.30
CA VAL A 10 7.91 0.66 -3.49
C VAL A 10 9.38 0.92 -3.77
N ALA A 11 9.69 1.83 -4.69
CA ALA A 11 11.08 2.11 -5.07
C ALA A 11 11.90 2.62 -3.88
N VAL A 12 11.38 3.60 -3.14
CA VAL A 12 12.08 4.18 -2.01
C VAL A 12 12.20 3.18 -0.85
N PHE A 13 11.10 2.48 -0.50
CA PHE A 13 11.10 1.51 0.58
C PHE A 13 12.09 0.35 0.34
N LEU A 14 12.08 -0.25 -0.87
CA LEU A 14 13.01 -1.33 -1.18
C LEU A 14 14.46 -0.86 -1.21
N THR A 15 14.71 0.34 -1.73
CA THR A 15 16.07 0.91 -1.75
C THR A 15 16.59 1.15 -0.33
N LEU A 16 15.80 1.80 0.52
CA LEU A 16 16.19 2.06 1.90
C LEU A 16 16.33 0.76 2.69
N GLY A 17 15.41 -0.18 2.51
CA GLY A 17 15.48 -1.49 3.14
C GLY A 17 16.74 -2.25 2.76
N PHE A 18 17.14 -2.23 1.49
CA PHE A 18 18.40 -2.83 1.04
C PHE A 18 19.63 -2.14 1.66
N ILE A 19 19.65 -0.82 1.71
CA ILE A 19 20.76 -0.05 2.32
C ILE A 19 20.92 -0.41 3.80
N VAL A 20 19.81 -0.58 4.53
CA VAL A 20 19.84 -0.85 5.97
C VAL A 20 20.19 -2.30 6.28
N THR A 21 19.70 -3.26 5.51
CA THR A 21 19.86 -4.69 5.80
C THR A 21 20.97 -5.38 5.02
N GLY A 22 21.36 -4.81 3.87
CA GLY A 22 22.23 -5.48 2.90
C GLY A 22 21.57 -6.63 2.13
N TYR A 23 20.26 -6.87 2.35
CA TYR A 23 19.47 -7.93 1.70
C TYR A 23 18.30 -7.37 0.91
N TYR A 24 17.89 -8.10 -0.13
CA TYR A 24 16.65 -7.77 -0.84
C TYR A 24 15.45 -8.15 0.04
N LEU A 25 14.62 -7.16 0.40
CA LEU A 25 13.43 -7.35 1.22
C LEU A 25 12.31 -8.13 0.51
N LEU A 26 12.33 -8.16 -0.82
CA LEU A 26 11.40 -8.93 -1.63
C LEU A 26 12.17 -9.84 -2.59
N SER A 27 11.76 -11.10 -2.68
CA SER A 27 12.22 -11.99 -3.73
C SER A 27 11.65 -11.61 -5.11
N ALA A 28 12.29 -12.01 -6.19
CA ALA A 28 11.78 -11.78 -7.54
C ALA A 28 10.37 -12.35 -7.73
N LEU A 29 10.09 -13.53 -7.18
CA LEU A 29 8.76 -14.16 -7.22
C LEU A 29 7.73 -13.32 -6.47
N ASN A 30 8.08 -12.80 -5.28
CA ASN A 30 7.19 -11.92 -4.52
C ASN A 30 6.87 -10.63 -5.26
N ILE A 31 7.86 -10.05 -5.96
CA ILE A 31 7.63 -8.83 -6.77
C ILE A 31 6.67 -9.13 -7.93
N ILE A 32 6.85 -10.25 -8.66
CA ILE A 32 5.97 -10.62 -9.78
C ILE A 32 4.54 -10.88 -9.28
N LEU A 33 4.38 -11.67 -8.23
CA LEU A 33 3.08 -11.95 -7.62
C LEU A 33 2.38 -10.66 -7.17
N PHE A 34 3.13 -9.78 -6.53
CA PHE A 34 2.67 -8.49 -6.07
C PHE A 34 2.19 -7.58 -7.21
N LEU A 35 2.95 -7.50 -8.31
CA LEU A 35 2.55 -6.71 -9.48
C LEU A 35 1.28 -7.27 -10.10
N PHE A 36 1.21 -8.60 -10.25
CA PHE A 36 0.06 -9.28 -10.85
C PHE A 36 -1.23 -9.02 -10.07
N LEU A 37 -1.22 -9.25 -8.75
CA LEU A 37 -2.39 -9.01 -7.90
C LEU A 37 -2.81 -7.52 -7.92
N ARG A 38 -1.85 -6.61 -7.82
CA ARG A 38 -2.14 -5.16 -7.86
C ARG A 38 -2.73 -4.68 -9.18
N ASP A 39 -2.47 -5.37 -10.27
CA ASP A 39 -3.03 -5.00 -11.57
C ASP A 39 -4.53 -5.27 -11.63
N PHE A 40 -5.06 -6.31 -10.99
CA PHE A 40 -6.52 -6.52 -10.86
C PHE A 40 -7.21 -5.33 -10.20
N VAL A 41 -6.68 -4.84 -9.08
CA VAL A 41 -7.22 -3.65 -8.39
C VAL A 41 -7.08 -2.40 -9.26
N THR A 42 -5.99 -2.27 -10.00
CA THR A 42 -5.79 -1.09 -10.88
C THR A 42 -6.76 -1.10 -12.05
N ILE A 43 -7.04 -2.27 -12.63
CA ILE A 43 -8.05 -2.44 -13.70
C ILE A 43 -9.45 -2.19 -13.14
N SER A 44 -9.77 -2.73 -11.98
CA SER A 44 -11.08 -2.55 -11.35
C SER A 44 -11.35 -1.08 -10.96
N LEU A 45 -10.31 -0.29 -10.70
CA LEU A 45 -10.44 1.14 -10.47
C LEU A 45 -10.98 1.90 -11.69
N SER A 46 -10.77 1.40 -12.91
CA SER A 46 -11.31 2.02 -14.13
C SER A 46 -12.83 1.84 -14.27
N THR A 47 -13.39 0.85 -13.57
CA THR A 47 -14.85 0.58 -13.53
C THR A 47 -15.54 1.20 -12.32
N ASP A 48 -14.79 1.93 -11.47
CA ASP A 48 -15.33 2.57 -10.29
C ASP A 48 -16.22 3.77 -10.69
N SER A 49 -17.46 3.75 -10.23
CA SER A 49 -18.44 4.80 -10.50
C SER A 49 -18.22 6.00 -9.56
N MET A 50 -17.21 6.79 -9.84
CA MET A 50 -17.05 8.08 -9.18
C MET A 50 -18.06 9.09 -9.77
N HIS A 51 -18.63 9.92 -8.91
CA HIS A 51 -19.41 11.07 -9.35
C HIS A 51 -18.45 12.05 -10.04
N GLY A 52 -18.36 11.97 -11.35
CA GLY A 52 -17.59 12.93 -12.15
C GLY A 52 -18.12 14.35 -11.94
N SER A 53 -17.23 15.33 -11.93
CA SER A 53 -17.65 16.73 -11.97
C SER A 53 -18.42 16.99 -13.26
N LYS A 54 -19.49 17.77 -13.19
CA LYS A 54 -20.29 18.15 -14.36
C LYS A 54 -19.53 19.06 -15.34
N ASN A 55 -18.39 19.60 -14.90
CA ASN A 55 -17.54 20.49 -15.69
C ASN A 55 -16.22 19.80 -16.03
N PRO A 56 -15.64 20.07 -17.22
CA PRO A 56 -14.32 19.59 -17.58
C PRO A 56 -13.28 20.08 -16.57
N GLU A 57 -12.66 19.18 -15.82
CA GLU A 57 -11.57 19.53 -14.91
C GLU A 57 -10.26 19.66 -15.68
N LYS A 58 -9.53 20.76 -15.49
CA LYS A 58 -8.18 20.89 -16.00
C LYS A 58 -7.25 19.98 -15.21
N TRP A 59 -6.60 19.07 -15.92
CA TRP A 59 -5.61 18.17 -15.31
C TRP A 59 -4.35 18.95 -14.95
N ASP A 60 -4.15 19.22 -13.68
CA ASP A 60 -2.89 19.74 -13.16
C ASP A 60 -1.97 18.57 -12.78
N ILE A 61 -1.22 18.08 -13.77
CA ILE A 61 -0.29 16.96 -13.60
C ILE A 61 0.76 17.27 -12.54
N ARG A 62 1.22 18.53 -12.44
CA ARG A 62 2.23 18.93 -11.46
C ARG A 62 1.72 18.77 -10.03
N ASN A 63 0.50 19.17 -9.76
CA ASN A 63 -0.14 18.99 -8.46
C ASN A 63 -0.43 17.53 -8.16
N LEU A 64 -0.90 16.75 -9.12
CA LEU A 64 -1.11 15.31 -8.96
C LEU A 64 0.20 14.60 -8.58
N VAL A 65 1.31 14.96 -9.20
CA VAL A 65 2.63 14.41 -8.88
C VAL A 65 3.07 14.81 -7.47
N LYS A 66 2.95 16.10 -7.10
CA LYS A 66 3.31 16.57 -5.76
C LYS A 66 2.53 15.84 -4.66
N ILE A 67 1.21 15.77 -4.78
CA ILE A 67 0.36 15.07 -3.81
C ILE A 67 0.71 13.57 -3.77
N GLY A 68 0.89 12.95 -4.94
CA GLY A 68 1.25 11.54 -5.01
C GLY A 68 2.60 11.24 -4.33
N ILE A 69 3.63 12.04 -4.57
CA ILE A 69 4.94 11.88 -3.91
C ILE A 69 4.81 12.13 -2.40
N SER A 70 4.07 13.16 -1.97
CA SER A 70 3.90 13.46 -0.55
C SER A 70 3.18 12.33 0.20
N VAL A 71 2.11 11.77 -0.37
CA VAL A 71 1.42 10.61 0.21
C VAL A 71 2.33 9.38 0.20
N GLY A 72 3.06 9.14 -0.89
CA GLY A 72 4.03 8.05 -0.96
C GLY A 72 5.16 8.17 0.06
N ALA A 73 5.63 9.39 0.32
CA ALA A 73 6.69 9.64 1.29
C ALA A 73 6.25 9.31 2.73
N ILE A 74 5.03 9.70 3.12
CA ILE A 74 4.53 9.35 4.45
C ILE A 74 4.33 7.83 4.57
N GLN A 75 3.82 7.17 3.55
CA GLN A 75 3.71 5.71 3.53
C GLN A 75 5.07 5.02 3.68
N VAL A 76 6.12 5.53 3.05
CA VAL A 76 7.50 5.01 3.24
C VAL A 76 7.94 5.17 4.70
N VAL A 77 7.68 6.32 5.32
CA VAL A 77 8.02 6.52 6.75
C VAL A 77 7.27 5.52 7.63
N GLU A 78 5.98 5.34 7.40
CA GLU A 78 5.15 4.38 8.14
C GLU A 78 5.66 2.94 7.98
N MET A 79 6.00 2.54 6.75
CA MET A 79 6.57 1.23 6.48
C MET A 79 7.95 1.04 7.14
N LEU A 80 8.78 2.09 7.18
CA LEU A 80 10.05 2.04 7.90
C LEU A 80 9.85 1.93 9.41
N ILE A 81 8.84 2.60 9.98
CA ILE A 81 8.48 2.42 11.40
C ILE A 81 8.15 0.95 11.67
N LEU A 82 7.28 0.35 10.85
CA LEU A 82 6.93 -1.06 10.99
C LEU A 82 8.16 -1.98 10.80
N PHE A 83 9.05 -1.63 9.86
CA PHE A 83 10.31 -2.32 9.64
C PHE A 83 11.17 -2.36 10.91
N PHE A 84 11.39 -1.21 11.55
CA PHE A 84 12.19 -1.17 12.79
C PHE A 84 11.50 -1.87 13.95
N VAL A 85 10.17 -1.76 14.07
CA VAL A 85 9.37 -2.51 15.05
C VAL A 85 9.51 -4.02 14.82
N GLY A 86 9.39 -4.47 13.57
CA GLY A 86 9.54 -5.88 13.21
C GLY A 86 10.91 -6.46 13.58
N ILE A 87 11.99 -5.76 13.26
CA ILE A 87 13.35 -6.20 13.59
C ILE A 87 13.58 -6.16 15.11
N ARG A 88 13.10 -5.14 15.80
CA ARG A 88 13.43 -4.91 17.23
C ARG A 88 12.59 -5.71 18.20
N TYR A 89 11.31 -5.93 17.89
CA TYR A 89 10.34 -6.51 18.81
C TYR A 89 9.76 -7.85 18.37
N LEU A 90 9.77 -8.17 17.08
CA LEU A 90 9.24 -9.43 16.54
C LEU A 90 10.36 -10.40 16.13
N ASP A 91 11.62 -10.06 16.43
CA ASP A 91 12.80 -10.91 16.20
C ASP A 91 12.96 -11.39 14.74
N LEU A 92 12.43 -10.59 13.79
CA LEU A 92 12.43 -10.94 12.36
C LEU A 92 13.83 -10.96 11.75
N GLY A 93 14.82 -10.33 12.39
CA GLY A 93 16.21 -10.30 11.94
C GLY A 93 16.88 -11.68 11.90
N ASN A 94 16.38 -12.66 12.65
CA ASN A 94 16.94 -14.00 12.72
C ASN A 94 16.48 -14.93 11.59
N ASN A 95 15.41 -14.57 10.85
CA ASN A 95 14.89 -15.38 9.75
C ASN A 95 14.56 -14.50 8.54
N ILE A 96 15.49 -14.45 7.58
CA ILE A 96 15.35 -13.64 6.37
C ILE A 96 14.08 -14.00 5.58
N GLY A 97 13.67 -15.27 5.56
CA GLY A 97 12.48 -15.71 4.84
C GLY A 97 11.21 -15.14 5.47
N VAL A 98 11.07 -15.22 6.80
CA VAL A 98 9.93 -14.65 7.54
C VAL A 98 9.94 -13.13 7.43
N MET A 99 11.11 -12.50 7.56
CA MET A 99 11.28 -11.08 7.35
C MET A 99 10.78 -10.62 5.97
N ASN A 100 11.16 -11.33 4.92
CA ASN A 100 10.72 -11.03 3.56
C ASN A 100 9.21 -11.14 3.40
N THR A 101 8.58 -12.17 4.00
CA THR A 101 7.12 -12.33 3.95
C THR A 101 6.41 -11.23 4.73
N PHE A 102 6.95 -10.85 5.89
CA PHE A 102 6.42 -9.77 6.71
C PHE A 102 6.40 -8.45 5.94
N PHE A 103 7.52 -8.06 5.32
CA PHE A 103 7.61 -6.83 4.54
C PHE A 103 6.89 -6.91 3.20
N HIS A 104 6.74 -8.11 2.64
CA HIS A 104 5.88 -8.31 1.49
C HIS A 104 4.42 -7.98 1.85
N GLY A 105 3.92 -8.50 2.96
CA GLY A 105 2.57 -8.21 3.47
C GLY A 105 2.36 -6.73 3.75
N ASP A 106 3.30 -6.09 4.44
CA ASP A 106 3.27 -4.65 4.72
C ASP A 106 3.18 -3.83 3.43
N ASN A 107 4.13 -4.00 2.51
CA ASN A 107 4.13 -3.31 1.23
C ASN A 107 2.85 -3.60 0.41
N PHE A 108 2.34 -4.82 0.48
CA PHE A 108 1.14 -5.21 -0.23
C PHE A 108 -0.09 -4.50 0.30
N PHE A 109 -0.35 -4.53 1.62
CA PHE A 109 -1.53 -3.90 2.21
C PHE A 109 -1.51 -2.38 2.03
N PHE A 110 -0.35 -1.73 2.18
CA PHE A 110 -0.23 -0.31 1.85
C PHE A 110 -0.60 -0.02 0.39
N GLY A 111 -0.04 -0.77 -0.54
CA GLY A 111 -0.32 -0.59 -1.95
C GLY A 111 -1.75 -0.94 -2.37
N LEU A 112 -2.37 -1.94 -1.70
CA LEU A 112 -3.71 -2.40 -2.00
C LEU A 112 -4.79 -1.41 -1.53
N LEU A 113 -4.58 -0.78 -0.36
CA LEU A 113 -5.51 0.16 0.23
C LEU A 113 -5.37 1.59 -0.34
N THR A 114 -4.22 1.92 -0.92
CA THR A 114 -3.98 3.23 -1.54
C THR A 114 -5.06 3.65 -2.54
N PRO A 115 -5.59 2.79 -3.44
CA PRO A 115 -6.70 3.15 -4.33
C PRO A 115 -7.93 3.68 -3.61
N ILE A 116 -8.26 3.13 -2.44
CA ILE A 116 -9.44 3.55 -1.66
C ILE A 116 -9.30 5.02 -1.23
N ILE A 117 -8.12 5.40 -0.75
CA ILE A 117 -7.87 6.76 -0.26
C ILE A 117 -7.66 7.76 -1.40
N VAL A 118 -6.93 7.38 -2.47
CA VAL A 118 -6.57 8.34 -3.53
C VAL A 118 -7.68 8.57 -4.56
N ARG A 119 -8.70 7.69 -4.64
CA ARG A 119 -9.83 7.85 -5.55
C ARG A 119 -10.70 9.05 -5.18
N GLU A 120 -10.82 9.36 -3.88
CA GLU A 120 -11.69 10.43 -3.36
C GLU A 120 -10.90 11.71 -3.08
N ASN A 121 -11.50 12.86 -3.39
CA ASN A 121 -10.91 14.16 -3.09
C ASN A 121 -11.02 14.57 -1.63
N TYR A 122 -12.03 14.05 -0.95
CA TYR A 122 -12.28 14.18 0.48
C TYR A 122 -11.86 12.93 1.23
N PHE A 123 -12.44 12.69 2.41
CA PHE A 123 -12.26 11.46 3.15
C PHE A 123 -12.80 10.24 2.38
N PHE A 124 -12.13 9.10 2.51
CA PHE A 124 -12.44 7.89 1.74
C PHE A 124 -13.89 7.38 1.92
N TRP A 125 -14.50 7.63 3.09
CA TRP A 125 -15.87 7.20 3.39
C TRP A 125 -16.97 8.07 2.77
N LYS A 126 -16.62 9.18 2.11
CA LYS A 126 -17.60 10.09 1.51
C LYS A 126 -18.27 9.49 0.27
N SER A 127 -17.62 8.58 -0.42
CA SER A 127 -18.21 7.80 -1.52
C SER A 127 -17.86 6.33 -1.37
N ALA A 128 -18.87 5.45 -1.53
CA ALA A 128 -18.64 4.01 -1.49
C ALA A 128 -17.84 3.57 -2.72
N PRO A 129 -16.81 2.71 -2.57
CA PRO A 129 -16.13 2.10 -3.70
C PRO A 129 -17.08 1.22 -4.52
N GLY A 130 -16.85 1.17 -5.83
CA GLY A 130 -17.60 0.29 -6.72
C GLY A 130 -17.46 -1.19 -6.33
N ARG A 131 -18.50 -1.99 -6.61
CA ARG A 131 -18.50 -3.42 -6.23
C ARG A 131 -17.30 -4.16 -6.81
N THR A 132 -16.95 -3.91 -8.06
CA THR A 132 -15.81 -4.56 -8.72
C THR A 132 -14.49 -4.23 -8.01
N LEU A 133 -14.28 -2.97 -7.64
CA LEU A 133 -13.11 -2.53 -6.90
C LEU A 133 -13.02 -3.21 -5.52
N MET A 134 -14.13 -3.25 -4.78
CA MET A 134 -14.17 -3.90 -3.47
C MET A 134 -13.91 -5.40 -3.54
N VAL A 135 -14.51 -6.09 -4.51
CA VAL A 135 -14.30 -7.54 -4.73
C VAL A 135 -12.83 -7.81 -5.07
N SER A 136 -12.21 -7.00 -5.93
CA SER A 136 -10.79 -7.15 -6.27
C SER A 136 -9.89 -6.92 -5.03
N ILE A 137 -10.13 -5.87 -4.24
CA ILE A 137 -9.35 -5.59 -3.04
C ILE A 137 -9.48 -6.72 -2.02
N ILE A 138 -10.71 -7.17 -1.73
CA ILE A 138 -10.96 -8.25 -0.77
C ILE A 138 -10.37 -9.57 -1.28
N GLY A 139 -10.53 -9.88 -2.57
CA GLY A 139 -9.95 -11.07 -3.19
C GLY A 139 -8.44 -11.10 -3.06
N ASP A 140 -7.77 -10.01 -3.40
CA ASP A 140 -6.31 -9.90 -3.28
C ASP A 140 -5.86 -9.97 -1.82
N MET A 141 -6.60 -9.33 -0.88
CA MET A 141 -6.32 -9.46 0.55
C MET A 141 -6.39 -10.90 1.03
N VAL A 142 -7.41 -11.65 0.60
CA VAL A 142 -7.58 -13.07 0.96
C VAL A 142 -6.43 -13.89 0.39
N VAL A 143 -6.07 -13.71 -0.88
CA VAL A 143 -4.96 -14.44 -1.52
C VAL A 143 -3.65 -14.20 -0.78
N VAL A 144 -3.31 -12.94 -0.50
CA VAL A 144 -2.05 -12.62 0.21
C VAL A 144 -2.08 -13.10 1.65
N SER A 145 -3.24 -13.06 2.32
CA SER A 145 -3.39 -13.59 3.67
C SER A 145 -3.09 -15.10 3.71
N ILE A 146 -3.66 -15.86 2.78
CA ILE A 146 -3.44 -17.30 2.67
C ILE A 146 -1.96 -17.58 2.36
N LEU A 147 -1.35 -16.85 1.42
CA LEU A 147 0.06 -17.01 1.07
C LEU A 147 0.98 -16.68 2.25
N SER A 148 0.71 -15.60 2.97
CA SER A 148 1.53 -15.18 4.12
C SER A 148 1.46 -16.17 5.30
N LEU A 149 0.29 -16.77 5.53
CA LEU A 149 0.11 -17.71 6.65
C LEU A 149 0.59 -19.13 6.35
N PHE A 150 0.38 -19.62 5.11
CA PHE A 150 0.68 -21.01 4.74
C PHE A 150 1.94 -21.17 3.90
N GLY A 151 2.43 -20.11 3.29
CA GLY A 151 3.68 -20.09 2.51
C GLY A 151 3.64 -20.83 1.17
N PHE A 152 3.03 -22.01 1.09
CA PHE A 152 2.94 -22.91 -0.07
C PHE A 152 4.28 -23.12 -0.84
N GLY A 153 5.41 -23.08 -0.14
CA GLY A 153 6.74 -23.15 -0.74
C GLY A 153 7.18 -21.92 -1.55
N MET A 154 6.34 -20.89 -1.63
CA MET A 154 6.64 -19.63 -2.34
C MET A 154 7.26 -18.58 -1.41
N VAL A 155 6.76 -18.50 -0.19
CA VAL A 155 7.22 -17.59 0.85
C VAL A 155 7.34 -18.34 2.18
N ALA A 156 8.14 -17.84 3.12
CA ALA A 156 8.17 -18.39 4.47
C ALA A 156 6.91 -17.97 5.23
N PRO A 157 6.18 -18.88 5.90
CA PRO A 157 4.98 -18.52 6.63
C PRO A 157 5.31 -17.62 7.82
N VAL A 158 4.47 -16.61 8.05
CA VAL A 158 4.52 -15.77 9.25
C VAL A 158 3.54 -16.27 10.30
N THR A 159 3.77 -15.93 11.57
CA THR A 159 2.81 -16.30 12.63
C THR A 159 1.49 -15.56 12.47
N LEU A 160 0.41 -16.11 12.98
CA LEU A 160 -0.90 -15.45 12.94
C LEU A 160 -0.86 -14.08 13.66
N ILE A 161 -0.08 -13.97 14.73
CA ILE A 161 0.06 -12.72 15.49
C ILE A 161 0.74 -11.65 14.63
N ASP A 162 1.85 -12.00 13.99
CA ASP A 162 2.57 -11.08 13.11
C ASP A 162 1.71 -10.65 11.92
N PHE A 163 0.97 -11.60 11.35
CA PHE A 163 0.04 -11.33 10.25
C PHE A 163 -1.06 -10.34 10.66
N VAL A 164 -1.74 -10.58 11.79
CA VAL A 164 -2.79 -9.69 12.30
C VAL A 164 -2.22 -8.31 12.62
N PHE A 165 -0.99 -8.26 13.13
CA PHE A 165 -0.30 -6.99 13.41
C PHE A 165 -0.06 -6.18 12.14
N ILE A 166 0.50 -6.80 11.07
CA ILE A 166 0.73 -6.14 9.78
C ILE A 166 -0.59 -5.63 9.18
N LEU A 167 -1.61 -6.50 9.17
CA LEU A 167 -2.91 -6.17 8.59
C LEU A 167 -3.56 -5.01 9.34
N SER A 168 -3.58 -5.06 10.67
CA SER A 168 -4.17 -4.01 11.50
C SER A 168 -3.42 -2.68 11.35
N TYR A 169 -2.10 -2.73 11.32
CA TYR A 169 -1.25 -1.57 11.09
C TYR A 169 -1.50 -0.95 9.72
N GLY A 170 -1.49 -1.76 8.66
CA GLY A 170 -1.73 -1.30 7.29
C GLY A 170 -3.12 -0.67 7.11
N LEU A 171 -4.17 -1.28 7.70
CA LEU A 171 -5.52 -0.73 7.71
C LEU A 171 -5.57 0.61 8.44
N PHE A 172 -5.02 0.68 9.65
CA PHE A 172 -5.02 1.89 10.48
C PHE A 172 -4.28 3.04 9.79
N MET A 173 -3.04 2.80 9.35
CA MET A 173 -2.22 3.83 8.73
C MET A 173 -2.81 4.31 7.40
N ASN A 174 -3.27 3.41 6.53
CA ASN A 174 -3.85 3.83 5.26
C ASN A 174 -5.18 4.55 5.43
N LEU A 175 -6.15 3.96 6.12
CA LEU A 175 -7.50 4.48 6.13
C LEU A 175 -7.68 5.69 7.05
N LEU A 176 -6.84 5.84 8.08
CA LEU A 176 -6.93 6.97 8.99
C LEU A 176 -5.82 7.98 8.75
N VAL A 177 -4.55 7.59 8.90
CA VAL A 177 -3.44 8.54 8.86
C VAL A 177 -3.24 9.11 7.45
N ASN A 178 -3.10 8.24 6.45
CA ASN A 178 -2.84 8.66 5.07
C ASN A 178 -4.04 9.38 4.44
N ASP A 179 -5.26 9.00 4.79
CA ASP A 179 -6.45 9.68 4.29
C ASP A 179 -6.57 11.08 4.86
N VAL A 180 -6.36 11.25 6.17
CA VAL A 180 -6.32 12.58 6.81
C VAL A 180 -5.21 13.44 6.21
N PHE A 181 -4.01 12.89 6.07
CA PHE A 181 -2.86 13.59 5.49
C PHE A 181 -3.14 14.07 4.06
N LYS A 182 -3.70 13.20 3.21
CA LYS A 182 -4.13 13.56 1.86
C LYS A 182 -5.12 14.74 1.86
N VAL A 183 -6.13 14.70 2.75
CA VAL A 183 -7.13 15.78 2.85
C VAL A 183 -6.50 17.09 3.31
N LEU A 184 -5.57 17.04 4.26
CA LEU A 184 -4.83 18.22 4.72
C LEU A 184 -3.97 18.81 3.60
N LEU A 185 -3.22 18.01 2.85
CA LEU A 185 -2.44 18.48 1.71
C LEU A 185 -3.30 19.22 0.67
N LYS A 186 -4.50 18.70 0.40
CA LYS A 186 -5.43 19.35 -0.51
C LYS A 186 -5.98 20.67 0.02
N LYS A 187 -6.23 20.77 1.34
CA LYS A 187 -6.71 22.01 1.97
C LYS A 187 -5.64 23.11 2.01
N VAL A 188 -4.38 22.76 2.23
CA VAL A 188 -3.26 23.74 2.34
C VAL A 188 -2.86 24.35 0.99
N GLY A 189 -3.55 24.00 -0.10
CA GLY A 189 -3.35 24.66 -1.40
C GLY A 189 -2.27 24.04 -2.27
N LEU A 190 -1.79 22.83 -1.94
CA LEU A 190 -1.03 21.99 -2.89
C LEU A 190 -1.93 21.50 -4.05
N SER A 191 -3.22 21.89 -4.04
CA SER A 191 -4.26 21.53 -5.01
C SER A 191 -4.67 22.68 -5.95
N ARG A 192 -3.90 23.77 -6.05
CA ARG A 192 -4.10 24.84 -7.05
C ARG A 192 -3.23 24.66 -8.25
#